data_7d1fd734cc8783eaf129ff3f32756564
#
_entry.id   7d1fd734cc8783eaf129ff3f32756564
#
_cell.length_a   1.000
_cell.length_b   1.000
_cell.length_c   1.000
_cell.angle_alpha   90.00
_cell.angle_beta   90.00
_cell.angle_gamma   90.00
#
_symmetry.space_group_name_H-M   'P 1'
#
loop_
_entity.id
_entity.type
_entity.pdbx_description
1 polymer ?
#
loop_
_entity_poly.entity_id
_entity_poly.type
_entity_poly.pdbx_seq_one_letter_code
_entity_poly.pdbx_strand_id
1 'polypeptide(L)'
;MKARRDVFQAIADPTRREIINLIAAQPFNVNAIAQKFDMTRQAISLHVKILADCGLIVVKQSGRNRFCEAQLDQLEEVATWVDKSRKLWVRKFEKLDTYLAEIKTKDNGKK
;
A
#
# COMPACT_ATOMS: atom_id res chain seq x y z
N MET A 1 -5.55 -16.47 -17.61
CA MET A 1 -4.48 -15.64 -17.04
C MET A 1 -4.63 -15.57 -15.53
N LYS A 2 -3.60 -15.96 -14.80
CA LYS A 2 -3.66 -15.86 -13.34
C LYS A 2 -3.58 -14.39 -12.93
N ALA A 3 -4.42 -13.98 -11.98
CA ALA A 3 -4.31 -12.66 -11.40
C ALA A 3 -2.95 -12.51 -10.73
N ARG A 4 -2.31 -11.37 -10.93
CA ARG A 4 -1.03 -11.08 -10.30
C ARG A 4 -1.24 -10.89 -8.79
N ARG A 5 -0.43 -11.58 -8.00
CA ARG A 5 -0.48 -11.50 -6.53
C ARG A 5 0.83 -10.90 -6.02
N ASP A 6 0.93 -9.60 -6.03
CA ASP A 6 2.11 -8.91 -5.50
C ASP A 6 1.69 -7.83 -4.50
N VAL A 7 2.70 -7.23 -3.87
CA VAL A 7 2.46 -6.25 -2.82
C VAL A 7 1.66 -5.04 -3.32
N PHE A 8 1.87 -4.63 -4.57
CA PHE A 8 1.15 -3.48 -5.13
C PHE A 8 -0.33 -3.78 -5.29
N GLN A 9 -0.68 -4.98 -5.73
CA GLN A 9 -2.06 -5.40 -5.83
C GLN A 9 -2.70 -5.49 -4.45
N ALA A 10 -1.98 -6.00 -3.47
CA ALA A 10 -2.48 -6.13 -2.11
C ALA A 10 -2.90 -4.78 -1.54
N ILE A 11 -2.08 -3.75 -1.72
CA ILE A 11 -2.34 -2.43 -1.15
C ILE A 11 -3.19 -1.54 -2.05
N ALA A 12 -3.64 -2.04 -3.20
CA ALA A 12 -4.50 -1.26 -4.10
C ALA A 12 -5.89 -1.00 -3.51
N ASP A 13 -6.33 -1.82 -2.58
CA ASP A 13 -7.63 -1.68 -1.94
C ASP A 13 -7.52 -0.95 -0.59
N PRO A 14 -8.35 0.08 -0.34
CA PRO A 14 -8.29 0.82 0.93
C PRO A 14 -8.53 -0.04 2.16
N THR A 15 -9.48 -0.97 2.09
CA THR A 15 -9.79 -1.85 3.22
C THR A 15 -8.60 -2.71 3.56
N ARG A 16 -7.91 -3.25 2.56
CA ARG A 16 -6.72 -4.06 2.81
C ARG A 16 -5.59 -3.24 3.43
N ARG A 17 -5.40 -1.99 3.02
CA ARG A 17 -4.42 -1.11 3.66
C ARG A 17 -4.74 -0.90 5.14
N GLU A 18 -6.01 -0.70 5.46
CA GLU A 18 -6.42 -0.50 6.84
C GLU A 18 -6.27 -1.78 7.67
N ILE A 19 -6.53 -2.94 7.10
CA ILE A 19 -6.33 -4.22 7.78
C ILE A 19 -4.84 -4.38 8.14
N ILE A 20 -3.94 -4.11 7.21
CA ILE A 20 -2.50 -4.19 7.48
C ILE A 20 -2.12 -3.26 8.62
N ASN A 21 -2.60 -2.02 8.60
CA ASN A 21 -2.29 -1.06 9.65
C ASN A 21 -2.81 -1.54 11.02
N LEU A 22 -3.98 -2.14 11.04
CA LEU A 22 -4.54 -2.67 12.28
C LEU A 22 -3.67 -3.79 12.86
N ILE A 23 -3.32 -4.78 12.04
CA ILE A 23 -2.59 -5.94 12.51
C ILE A 23 -1.09 -5.69 12.65
N ALA A 24 -0.57 -4.57 12.13
CA ALA A 24 0.81 -4.20 12.31
C ALA A 24 1.13 -3.92 13.79
N ALA A 25 0.14 -3.44 14.54
CA ALA A 25 0.31 -3.17 15.97
C ALA A 25 0.32 -4.45 16.80
N GLN A 26 -0.56 -5.40 16.47
CA GLN A 26 -0.66 -6.69 17.14
C GLN A 26 -1.48 -7.65 16.28
N PRO A 27 -1.31 -8.96 16.45
CA PRO A 27 -2.11 -9.92 15.69
C PRO A 27 -3.59 -9.86 16.08
N PHE A 28 -4.45 -10.12 15.09
CA PHE A 28 -5.90 -10.21 15.29
C PHE A 28 -6.44 -11.44 14.56
N ASN A 29 -7.47 -12.08 15.13
CA ASN A 29 -8.18 -13.11 14.39
C ASN A 29 -9.17 -12.48 13.42
N VAL A 30 -9.66 -13.28 12.46
CA VAL A 30 -10.54 -12.79 11.40
C VAL A 30 -11.83 -12.19 11.96
N ASN A 31 -12.41 -12.83 12.99
CA ASN A 31 -13.64 -12.32 13.60
C ASN A 31 -13.45 -10.94 14.23
N ALA A 32 -12.33 -10.74 14.91
CA ALA A 32 -12.02 -9.45 15.53
C ALA A 32 -11.82 -8.37 14.47
N ILE A 33 -11.17 -8.69 13.36
CA ILE A 33 -11.01 -7.75 12.25
C ILE A 33 -12.38 -7.40 11.66
N ALA A 34 -13.23 -8.41 11.45
CA ALA A 34 -14.56 -8.19 10.90
C ALA A 34 -15.39 -7.25 11.78
N GLN A 35 -15.32 -7.41 13.09
CA GLN A 35 -16.04 -6.54 14.03
C GLN A 35 -15.55 -5.10 13.94
N LYS A 36 -14.23 -4.90 13.83
CA LYS A 36 -13.66 -3.56 13.78
C LYS A 36 -14.01 -2.80 12.51
N PHE A 37 -14.18 -3.52 11.40
CA PHE A 37 -14.49 -2.91 10.11
C PHE A 37 -15.98 -2.93 9.77
N ASP A 38 -16.81 -3.48 10.66
CA ASP A 38 -18.24 -3.63 10.42
C ASP A 38 -18.49 -4.31 9.08
N MET A 39 -17.76 -5.39 8.84
CA MET A 39 -17.86 -6.19 7.62
C MET A 39 -18.13 -7.65 7.99
N THR A 40 -18.61 -8.41 7.02
CA THR A 40 -18.82 -9.83 7.24
C THR A 40 -17.49 -10.55 7.35
N ARG A 41 -17.52 -11.69 8.07
CA ARG A 41 -16.34 -12.55 8.18
C ARG A 41 -15.86 -13.01 6.81
N GLN A 42 -16.81 -13.34 5.92
CA GLN A 42 -16.48 -13.80 4.58
C GLN A 42 -15.73 -12.74 3.78
N ALA A 43 -16.18 -11.49 3.86
CA ALA A 43 -15.51 -10.39 3.16
C ALA A 43 -14.10 -10.17 3.70
N ILE A 44 -13.94 -10.18 5.02
CA ILE A 44 -12.62 -10.03 5.63
C ILE A 44 -11.72 -11.22 5.27
N SER A 45 -12.27 -12.44 5.26
CA SER A 45 -11.48 -13.63 4.88
C SER A 45 -10.92 -13.52 3.47
N LEU A 46 -11.68 -12.95 2.53
CA LEU A 46 -11.20 -12.73 1.17
C LEU A 46 -10.03 -11.73 1.14
N HIS A 47 -10.17 -10.62 1.87
CA HIS A 47 -9.10 -9.63 1.96
C HIS A 47 -7.85 -10.23 2.60
N VAL A 48 -8.01 -10.98 3.67
CA VAL A 48 -6.90 -11.64 4.35
C VAL A 48 -6.20 -12.64 3.44
N LYS A 49 -6.98 -13.40 2.66
CA LYS A 49 -6.41 -14.37 1.72
C LYS A 49 -5.56 -13.67 0.67
N ILE A 50 -6.05 -12.58 0.10
CA ILE A 50 -5.28 -11.79 -0.87
C ILE A 50 -3.99 -11.27 -0.25
N LEU A 51 -4.08 -10.72 0.96
CA LEU A 51 -2.91 -10.21 1.68
C LEU A 51 -1.90 -11.32 1.98
N ALA A 52 -2.38 -12.50 2.37
CA ALA A 52 -1.51 -13.65 2.62
C ALA A 52 -0.84 -14.14 1.34
N ASP A 53 -1.60 -14.21 0.23
CA ASP A 53 -1.05 -14.62 -1.07
C ASP A 53 0.04 -13.66 -1.55
N CYS A 54 -0.05 -12.39 -1.15
CA CYS A 54 0.94 -11.37 -1.51
C CYS A 54 2.10 -11.27 -0.52
N GLY A 55 2.10 -12.10 0.53
CA GLY A 55 3.20 -12.14 1.49
C GLY A 55 3.16 -11.06 2.57
N LEU A 56 2.03 -10.35 2.73
CA LEU A 56 1.90 -9.29 3.73
C LEU A 56 1.33 -9.77 5.06
N ILE A 57 0.70 -10.92 5.05
CA ILE A 57 0.10 -11.53 6.24
C ILE A 57 0.54 -12.98 6.33
N VAL A 58 0.86 -13.41 7.54
CA VAL A 58 1.00 -14.82 7.88
C VAL A 58 -0.11 -15.16 8.86
N VAL A 59 -0.79 -16.28 8.60
CA VAL A 59 -1.82 -16.77 9.50
C VAL A 59 -1.20 -17.82 10.40
N LYS A 60 -1.22 -17.56 11.70
CA LYS A 60 -0.69 -18.48 12.71
C LYS A 60 -1.84 -19.05 13.53
N GLN A 61 -1.80 -20.34 13.74
CA GLN A 61 -2.79 -21.03 14.56
C GLN A 61 -2.30 -21.17 16.00
N SER A 62 -3.15 -20.75 16.95
CA SER A 62 -2.89 -20.91 18.36
C SER A 62 -4.16 -21.51 18.98
N GLY A 63 -4.09 -22.80 19.32
CA GLY A 63 -5.28 -23.53 19.78
C GLY A 63 -6.33 -23.57 18.68
N ARG A 64 -7.54 -23.10 18.98
CA ARG A 64 -8.64 -23.05 18.03
C ARG A 64 -8.69 -21.76 17.22
N ASN A 65 -7.82 -20.80 17.54
CA ASN A 65 -7.85 -19.50 16.92
C ASN A 65 -6.78 -19.39 15.83
N ARG A 66 -7.14 -18.68 14.77
CA ARG A 66 -6.21 -18.29 13.72
C ARG A 66 -5.97 -16.80 13.82
N PHE A 67 -4.72 -16.43 14.00
CA PHE A 67 -4.33 -15.02 14.11
C PHE A 67 -3.62 -14.58 12.85
N CYS A 68 -4.02 -13.40 12.36
CA CYS A 68 -3.36 -12.74 11.25
C CYS A 68 -2.25 -11.86 11.80
N GLU A 69 -1.05 -12.08 11.33
CA GLU A 69 0.13 -11.36 11.76
C GLU A 69 0.74 -10.66 10.56
N ALA A 70 1.10 -9.39 10.70
CA ALA A 70 1.65 -8.62 9.60
C ALA A 70 3.08 -9.03 9.31
N GLN A 71 3.41 -9.12 8.02
CA GLN A 71 4.77 -9.25 7.54
C GLN A 71 5.07 -8.06 6.64
N LEU A 72 5.77 -7.08 7.20
CA LEU A 72 5.95 -5.80 6.52
C LEU A 72 7.17 -5.74 5.60
N ASP A 73 7.93 -6.83 5.51
CA ASP A 73 9.13 -6.89 4.68
C ASP A 73 8.82 -6.58 3.21
N GLN A 74 7.68 -7.05 2.72
CA GLN A 74 7.29 -6.84 1.34
C GLN A 74 6.97 -5.36 1.03
N LEU A 75 6.68 -4.58 2.06
CA LEU A 75 6.41 -3.15 1.89
C LEU A 75 7.66 -2.36 1.55
N GLU A 76 8.85 -2.91 1.76
CA GLU A 76 10.09 -2.26 1.33
C GLU A 76 10.14 -2.08 -0.18
N GLU A 77 9.59 -3.04 -0.93
CA GLU A 77 9.50 -2.90 -2.39
C GLU A 77 8.67 -1.68 -2.77
N VAL A 78 7.55 -1.47 -2.06
CA VAL A 78 6.69 -0.30 -2.27
C VAL A 78 7.43 0.97 -1.89
N ALA A 79 8.09 0.98 -0.74
CA ALA A 79 8.84 2.15 -0.27
C ALA A 79 9.95 2.52 -1.25
N THR A 80 10.66 1.54 -1.77
CA THR A 80 11.71 1.75 -2.77
C THR A 80 11.13 2.34 -4.05
N TRP A 81 10.01 1.79 -4.52
CA TRP A 81 9.36 2.30 -5.71
C TRP A 81 8.89 3.74 -5.52
N VAL A 82 8.26 4.03 -4.38
CA VAL A 82 7.79 5.39 -4.06
C VAL A 82 8.97 6.36 -4.01
N ASP A 83 10.06 5.98 -3.37
CA ASP A 83 11.23 6.85 -3.24
C ASP A 83 11.84 7.18 -4.59
N LYS A 84 12.03 6.16 -5.43
CA LYS A 84 12.54 6.37 -6.79
C LYS A 84 11.61 7.23 -7.62
N SER A 85 10.32 6.96 -7.55
CA SER A 85 9.31 7.70 -8.30
C SER A 85 9.26 9.15 -7.86
N ARG A 86 9.33 9.39 -6.55
CA ARG A 86 9.33 10.75 -6.00
C ARG A 86 10.54 11.54 -6.49
N LYS A 87 11.72 10.94 -6.47
CA LYS A 87 12.93 11.59 -6.97
C LYS A 87 12.81 11.93 -8.44
N LEU A 88 12.27 11.02 -9.23
CA LEU A 88 12.05 11.25 -10.65
C LEU A 88 11.06 12.39 -10.89
N TRP A 89 9.94 12.40 -10.14
CA TRP A 89 8.93 13.45 -10.24
C TRP A 89 9.49 14.82 -9.82
N VAL A 90 10.29 14.86 -8.74
CA VAL A 90 10.93 16.10 -8.28
C VAL A 90 11.81 16.67 -9.37
N ARG A 91 12.61 15.84 -10.02
CA ARG A 91 13.45 16.30 -11.14
C ARG A 91 12.62 16.85 -12.29
N LYS A 92 11.50 16.21 -12.61
CA LYS A 92 10.61 16.69 -13.67
C LYS A 92 9.99 18.03 -13.29
N PHE A 93 9.57 18.19 -12.05
CA PHE A 93 9.02 19.46 -11.57
C PHE A 93 10.06 20.55 -11.56
N GLU A 94 11.30 20.27 -11.18
CA GLU A 94 12.39 21.22 -11.23
C GLU A 94 12.67 21.68 -12.66
N LYS A 95 12.68 20.76 -13.60
CA LYS A 95 12.85 21.08 -15.02
C LYS A 95 11.72 21.94 -15.52
N LEU A 96 10.50 21.62 -15.12
CA LEU A 96 9.33 22.40 -15.51
C LEU A 96 9.41 23.81 -14.94
N ASP A 97 9.78 23.96 -13.68
CA ASP A 97 9.95 25.27 -13.05
C ASP A 97 10.99 26.11 -13.77
N THR A 98 12.13 25.51 -14.13
CA THR A 98 13.16 26.18 -14.90
C THR A 98 12.64 26.63 -16.25
N TYR A 99 11.93 25.75 -16.93
CA TYR A 99 11.34 26.06 -18.24
C TYR A 99 10.34 27.22 -18.15
N LEU A 100 9.47 27.18 -17.15
CA LEU A 100 8.49 28.24 -16.93
C LEU A 100 9.17 29.56 -16.60
N ALA A 101 10.25 29.51 -15.81
CA ALA A 101 11.02 30.70 -15.49
C ALA A 101 11.67 31.31 -16.76
N GLU A 102 12.19 30.47 -17.63
CA GLU A 102 12.78 30.91 -18.92
C GLU A 102 11.72 31.56 -19.80
N ILE A 103 10.54 30.95 -19.91
CA ILE A 103 9.43 31.52 -20.67
C ILE A 103 9.04 32.88 -20.12
N LYS A 104 8.90 33.00 -18.80
CA LYS A 104 8.54 34.25 -18.13
C LYS A 104 9.59 35.32 -18.37
N THR A 105 10.86 34.97 -18.32
CA THR A 105 11.96 35.91 -18.58
C THR A 105 11.91 36.40 -20.05
N LYS A 106 11.64 35.49 -20.99
CA LYS A 106 11.51 35.87 -22.39
C LYS A 106 10.35 36.83 -22.62
N ASP A 107 9.20 36.57 -21.99
CA ASP A 107 8.05 37.44 -22.12
C ASP A 107 8.35 38.84 -21.55
N ASN A 108 9.04 38.89 -20.42
CA ASN A 108 9.42 40.18 -19.82
C ASN A 108 10.49 40.90 -20.64
N GLY A 109 11.30 40.15 -21.41
CA GLY A 109 12.32 40.72 -22.25
C GLY A 109 11.84 41.23 -23.60
N LYS A 110 10.58 41.01 -23.94
CA LYS A 110 9.99 41.40 -25.21
C LYS A 110 9.31 42.79 -25.19
N LYS A 111 9.66 43.62 -24.30
CA LYS A 111 9.10 44.98 -24.25
C LYS A 111 9.75 45.87 -25.30
#